data_c8ac8c6264afa7efe18eeea3d6c531ac
#
_entry.id   c8ac8c6264afa7efe18eeea3d6c531ac
#
_cell.length_a   1.000
_cell.length_b   1.000
_cell.length_c   1.000
_cell.angle_alpha   90.00
_cell.angle_beta   90.00
_cell.angle_gamma   90.00
#
_symmetry.space_group_name_H-M   'P 1'
#
loop_
_entity.id
_entity.type
_entity.pdbx_description
1 polymer ?
#
loop_
_entity_poly.entity_id
_entity_poly.type
_entity_poly.pdbx_seq_one_letter_code
_entity_poly.pdbx_strand_id
1 'polypeptide(L)'
;MTAQAWFSTLGEPLGAAEQADVAAYLAGLGMAAPVHVVRSWREAGAACAQPAEAWWNAEERERAGLEQTARLHPADPQWLSLNEALHGAAAVAAARGGCADPALIRAAAGAASYAAYQARLAHAAGAPASHPFLRKYALYCGGRWPLGVYEGRFAIF
;
A
#
# COMPACT_ATOMS: atom_id res chain seq x y z
N MET A 1 4.94 20.39 -6.79
CA MET A 1 4.40 19.18 -6.13
C MET A 1 3.59 18.43 -7.19
N THR A 2 4.13 17.37 -7.75
CA THR A 2 3.39 16.48 -8.67
C THR A 2 2.22 15.88 -7.90
N ALA A 3 0.99 16.09 -8.39
CA ALA A 3 -0.18 15.44 -7.80
C ALA A 3 0.02 13.94 -7.88
N GLN A 4 -0.03 13.25 -6.75
CA GLN A 4 0.02 11.80 -6.69
C GLN A 4 -1.19 11.24 -7.44
N ALA A 5 -0.96 10.27 -8.31
CA ALA A 5 -2.00 9.65 -9.12
C ALA A 5 -2.77 8.56 -8.34
N TRP A 6 -3.11 8.84 -7.06
CA TRP A 6 -3.83 7.89 -6.22
C TRP A 6 -5.03 7.28 -6.93
N PHE A 7 -5.10 5.96 -6.95
CA PHE A 7 -6.24 5.19 -7.48
C PHE A 7 -6.65 5.54 -8.91
N SER A 8 -5.69 5.93 -9.76
CA SER A 8 -5.97 6.36 -11.14
C SER A 8 -6.03 5.20 -12.15
N THR A 9 -5.50 4.02 -11.80
CA THR A 9 -5.41 2.85 -12.68
C THR A 9 -6.11 1.62 -12.09
N LEU A 10 -7.11 1.84 -11.24
CA LEU A 10 -7.87 0.77 -10.60
C LEU A 10 -8.52 -0.16 -11.62
N GLY A 11 -8.39 -1.47 -11.40
CA GLY A 11 -8.99 -2.50 -12.25
C GLY A 11 -8.35 -2.69 -13.62
N GLU A 12 -7.34 -1.92 -13.98
CA GLU A 12 -6.60 -2.09 -15.23
C GLU A 12 -5.58 -3.25 -15.12
N PRO A 13 -5.24 -3.94 -16.22
CA PRO A 13 -4.14 -4.92 -16.22
C PRO A 13 -2.83 -4.29 -15.75
N LEU A 14 -1.99 -5.09 -15.06
CA LEU A 14 -0.68 -4.62 -14.62
C LEU A 14 0.30 -4.53 -15.78
N GLY A 15 0.99 -3.39 -15.89
CA GLY A 15 2.15 -3.25 -16.75
C GLY A 15 3.37 -4.06 -16.24
N ALA A 16 4.40 -4.20 -17.09
CA ALA A 16 5.60 -4.98 -16.73
C ALA A 16 6.32 -4.42 -15.49
N ALA A 17 6.40 -3.11 -15.34
CA ALA A 17 7.01 -2.48 -14.17
C ALA A 17 6.22 -2.76 -12.88
N GLU A 18 4.89 -2.67 -12.92
CA GLU A 18 4.03 -2.98 -11.78
C GLU A 18 4.10 -4.46 -11.39
N GLN A 19 4.16 -5.38 -12.37
CA GLN A 19 4.37 -6.81 -12.12
C GLN A 19 5.70 -7.06 -11.43
N ALA A 20 6.77 -6.37 -11.84
CA ALA A 20 8.08 -6.45 -11.21
C ALA A 20 8.05 -5.90 -9.76
N ASP A 21 7.35 -4.80 -9.51
CA ASP A 21 7.19 -4.24 -8.18
C ASP A 21 6.39 -5.17 -7.25
N VAL A 22 5.32 -5.79 -7.75
CA VAL A 22 4.55 -6.80 -6.99
C VAL A 22 5.43 -8.02 -6.67
N ALA A 23 6.17 -8.53 -7.64
CA ALA A 23 7.06 -9.67 -7.45
C ALA A 23 8.16 -9.35 -6.41
N ALA A 24 8.78 -8.19 -6.52
CA ALA A 24 9.81 -7.76 -5.58
C ALA A 24 9.25 -7.51 -4.15
N TYR A 25 8.05 -6.95 -4.05
CA TYR A 25 7.35 -6.76 -2.77
C TYR A 25 7.09 -8.11 -2.08
N LEU A 26 6.47 -9.06 -2.77
CA LEU A 26 6.16 -10.37 -2.21
C LEU A 26 7.44 -11.16 -1.85
N ALA A 27 8.44 -11.16 -2.74
CA ALA A 27 9.71 -11.81 -2.48
C ALA A 27 10.44 -11.22 -1.26
N GLY A 28 10.39 -9.89 -1.10
CA GLY A 28 10.96 -9.20 0.07
C GLY A 28 10.27 -9.56 1.38
N LEU A 29 9.00 -9.94 1.36
CA LEU A 29 8.26 -10.47 2.51
C LEU A 29 8.45 -11.98 2.71
N GLY A 30 9.25 -12.65 1.86
CA GLY A 30 9.41 -14.11 1.88
C GLY A 30 8.16 -14.85 1.43
N MET A 31 7.33 -14.23 0.59
CA MET A 31 6.06 -14.78 0.13
C MET A 31 6.04 -15.01 -1.38
N ALA A 32 5.21 -15.95 -1.80
CA ALA A 32 4.85 -16.16 -3.19
C ALA A 32 3.34 -16.38 -3.28
N ALA A 33 2.68 -15.63 -4.15
CA ALA A 33 1.25 -15.78 -4.42
C ALA A 33 0.96 -15.36 -5.87
N PRO A 34 0.04 -16.03 -6.57
CA PRO A 34 -0.42 -15.56 -7.87
C PRO A 34 -1.13 -14.23 -7.73
N VAL A 35 -0.91 -13.34 -8.70
CA VAL A 35 -1.50 -12.00 -8.68
C VAL A 35 -2.92 -12.05 -9.23
N HIS A 36 -3.83 -11.38 -8.54
CA HIS A 36 -5.20 -11.17 -8.95
C HIS A 36 -5.53 -9.68 -9.04
N VAL A 37 -5.83 -9.19 -10.23
CA VAL A 37 -6.27 -7.81 -10.44
C VAL A 37 -7.75 -7.71 -10.12
N VAL A 38 -8.06 -7.01 -9.05
CA VAL A 38 -9.42 -6.68 -8.62
C VAL A 38 -10.02 -5.64 -9.57
N ARG A 39 -11.28 -5.77 -9.93
CA ARG A 39 -11.91 -4.96 -10.98
C ARG A 39 -13.02 -4.03 -10.49
N SER A 40 -13.34 -4.05 -9.22
CA SER A 40 -14.39 -3.20 -8.66
C SER A 40 -14.15 -2.87 -7.20
N TRP A 41 -14.69 -1.75 -6.76
CA TRP A 41 -14.68 -1.36 -5.34
C TRP A 41 -15.35 -2.39 -4.44
N ARG A 42 -16.39 -3.08 -4.92
CA ARG A 42 -17.04 -4.15 -4.16
C ARG A 42 -16.11 -5.34 -3.91
N GLU A 43 -15.38 -5.75 -4.93
CA GLU A 43 -14.40 -6.83 -4.82
C GLU A 43 -13.21 -6.41 -3.93
N ALA A 44 -12.75 -5.16 -4.06
CA ALA A 44 -11.73 -4.59 -3.18
C ALA A 44 -12.16 -4.60 -1.71
N GLY A 45 -13.41 -4.25 -1.43
CA GLY A 45 -13.98 -4.32 -0.09
C GLY A 45 -13.96 -5.73 0.50
N ALA A 46 -14.28 -6.75 -0.29
CA ALA A 46 -14.23 -8.14 0.15
C ALA A 46 -12.78 -8.59 0.46
N ALA A 47 -11.82 -8.23 -0.40
CA ALA A 47 -10.40 -8.54 -0.18
C ALA A 47 -9.83 -7.83 1.06
N CYS A 48 -10.19 -6.55 1.28
CA CYS A 48 -9.79 -5.79 2.45
C CYS A 48 -10.29 -6.35 3.77
N ALA A 49 -11.50 -6.94 3.77
CA ALA A 49 -12.15 -7.40 4.98
C ALA A 49 -11.51 -8.65 5.58
N GLN A 50 -10.79 -9.43 4.80
CA GLN A 50 -10.25 -10.74 5.19
C GLN A 50 -8.82 -10.98 4.66
N PRO A 51 -7.84 -10.12 4.99
CA PRO A 51 -6.47 -10.35 4.58
C PRO A 51 -5.91 -11.62 5.24
N ALA A 52 -5.05 -12.36 4.53
CA ALA A 52 -4.38 -13.53 5.08
C ALA A 52 -3.48 -13.13 6.26
N GLU A 53 -3.63 -13.82 7.38
CA GLU A 53 -2.84 -13.57 8.61
C GLU A 53 -1.34 -13.67 8.36
N ALA A 54 -0.91 -14.64 7.54
CA ALA A 54 0.49 -14.82 7.20
C ALA A 54 1.09 -13.61 6.48
N TRP A 55 0.34 -12.96 5.59
CA TRP A 55 0.77 -11.74 4.92
C TRP A 55 0.89 -10.57 5.91
N TRP A 56 -0.14 -10.38 6.75
CA TRP A 56 -0.13 -9.35 7.77
C TRP A 56 1.05 -9.50 8.72
N ASN A 57 1.28 -10.72 9.22
CA ASN A 57 2.40 -11.00 10.11
C ASN A 57 3.77 -10.79 9.44
N ALA A 58 3.89 -11.03 8.13
CA ALA A 58 5.13 -10.74 7.41
C ALA A 58 5.39 -9.23 7.32
N GLU A 59 4.37 -8.43 6.99
CA GLU A 59 4.50 -6.96 7.01
C GLU A 59 4.83 -6.41 8.39
N GLU A 60 4.18 -6.92 9.43
CA GLU A 60 4.42 -6.46 10.81
C GLU A 60 5.84 -6.77 11.29
N ARG A 61 6.38 -7.95 10.97
CA ARG A 61 7.78 -8.28 11.29
C ARG A 61 8.74 -7.33 10.58
N GLU A 62 8.51 -7.05 9.31
CA GLU A 62 9.35 -6.14 8.53
C GLU A 62 9.30 -4.71 9.10
N ARG A 63 8.10 -4.22 9.40
CA ARG A 63 7.90 -2.92 10.03
C ARG A 63 8.62 -2.80 11.37
N ALA A 64 8.45 -3.79 12.26
CA ALA A 64 9.07 -3.78 13.58
C ALA A 64 10.61 -3.78 13.48
N GLY A 65 11.18 -4.52 12.53
CA GLY A 65 12.63 -4.50 12.26
C GLY A 65 13.14 -3.13 11.85
N LEU A 66 12.40 -2.45 10.96
CA LEU A 66 12.75 -1.09 10.52
C LEU A 66 12.63 -0.07 11.65
N GLU A 67 11.62 -0.14 12.49
CA GLU A 67 11.43 0.79 13.61
C GLU A 67 12.57 0.74 14.62
N GLN A 68 13.17 -0.43 14.85
CA GLN A 68 14.35 -0.56 15.68
C GLN A 68 15.59 0.16 15.11
N THR A 69 15.67 0.28 13.79
CA THR A 69 16.82 0.84 13.08
C THR A 69 16.63 2.32 12.72
N ALA A 70 15.43 2.70 12.32
CA ALA A 70 15.14 4.00 11.72
C ALA A 70 15.24 5.20 12.67
N ARG A 71 15.19 4.98 13.99
CA ARG A 71 15.21 6.03 15.03
C ARG A 71 14.22 7.19 14.76
N LEU A 72 13.14 6.92 14.06
CA LEU A 72 12.09 7.90 13.82
C LEU A 72 11.22 8.08 15.06
N HIS A 73 10.85 9.34 15.33
CA HIS A 73 9.87 9.61 16.38
C HIS A 73 8.45 9.50 15.78
N PRO A 74 7.59 8.60 16.28
CA PRO A 74 6.25 8.40 15.73
C PRO A 74 5.36 9.65 15.78
N ALA A 75 5.61 10.53 16.77
CA ALA A 75 4.87 11.77 17.01
C ALA A 75 5.57 12.99 16.41
N ASP A 76 6.43 12.85 15.40
CA ASP A 76 7.00 13.97 14.67
C ASP A 76 5.87 14.85 14.06
N PRO A 77 5.72 16.12 14.48
CA PRO A 77 4.61 16.96 14.03
C PRO A 77 4.57 17.19 12.53
N GLN A 78 5.73 17.22 11.88
CA GLN A 78 5.82 17.38 10.42
C GLN A 78 5.28 16.13 9.71
N TRP A 79 5.60 14.96 10.27
CA TRP A 79 5.07 13.71 9.73
C TRP A 79 3.55 13.61 9.95
N LEU A 80 3.04 13.96 11.12
CA LEU A 80 1.60 13.91 11.41
C LEU A 80 0.82 14.79 10.43
N SER A 81 1.28 16.02 10.21
CA SER A 81 0.66 16.94 9.25
C SER A 81 0.71 16.42 7.81
N LEU A 82 1.85 15.85 7.39
CA LEU A 82 1.98 15.23 6.07
C LEU A 82 1.06 14.02 5.91
N ASN A 83 0.98 13.19 6.94
CA ASN A 83 0.15 11.99 6.93
C ASN A 83 -1.34 12.34 6.83
N GLU A 84 -1.80 13.37 7.53
CA GLU A 84 -3.17 13.89 7.39
C GLU A 84 -3.45 14.39 5.97
N ALA A 85 -2.52 15.12 5.38
CA ALA A 85 -2.65 15.63 4.02
C ALA A 85 -2.69 14.47 2.99
N LEU A 86 -1.85 13.45 3.15
CA LEU A 86 -1.83 12.26 2.32
C LEU A 86 -3.16 11.48 2.45
N HIS A 87 -3.63 11.27 3.68
CA HIS A 87 -4.89 10.59 3.93
C HIS A 87 -6.07 11.33 3.28
N GLY A 88 -6.14 12.64 3.46
CA GLY A 88 -7.18 13.47 2.84
C GLY A 88 -7.15 13.42 1.31
N ALA A 89 -5.96 13.53 0.71
CA ALA A 89 -5.79 13.45 -0.74
C ALA A 89 -6.21 12.08 -1.29
N ALA A 90 -5.83 10.99 -0.63
CA ALA A 90 -6.19 9.64 -1.02
C ALA A 90 -7.70 9.39 -0.87
N ALA A 91 -8.34 9.91 0.19
CA ALA A 91 -9.79 9.81 0.36
C ALA A 91 -10.55 10.51 -0.77
N VAL A 92 -10.14 11.71 -1.14
CA VAL A 92 -10.71 12.45 -2.28
C VAL A 92 -10.51 11.69 -3.59
N ALA A 93 -9.34 11.10 -3.80
CA ALA A 93 -9.04 10.32 -5.00
C ALA A 93 -9.92 9.06 -5.08
N ALA A 94 -10.11 8.32 -3.98
CA ALA A 94 -10.98 7.15 -3.93
C ALA A 94 -12.44 7.51 -4.26
N ALA A 95 -12.95 8.59 -3.69
CA ALA A 95 -14.30 9.08 -3.99
C ALA A 95 -14.45 9.47 -5.48
N ARG A 96 -13.46 10.18 -6.04
CA ARG A 96 -13.42 10.52 -7.48
C ARG A 96 -13.30 9.28 -8.38
N GLY A 97 -12.64 8.23 -7.90
CA GLY A 97 -12.54 6.93 -8.57
C GLY A 97 -13.84 6.09 -8.50
N GLY A 98 -14.93 6.67 -8.01
CA GLY A 98 -16.26 6.05 -8.00
C GLY A 98 -16.58 5.22 -6.76
N CYS A 99 -15.76 5.30 -5.69
CA CYS A 99 -16.12 4.68 -4.43
C CYS A 99 -17.23 5.47 -3.73
N ALA A 100 -18.37 4.83 -3.51
CA ALA A 100 -19.50 5.44 -2.79
C ALA A 100 -19.58 5.01 -1.32
N ASP A 101 -18.83 3.99 -0.89
CA ASP A 101 -18.81 3.50 0.48
C ASP A 101 -17.81 4.29 1.33
N PRO A 102 -18.29 5.07 2.34
CA PRO A 102 -17.40 5.86 3.20
C PRO A 102 -16.42 5.00 4.01
N ALA A 103 -16.77 3.77 4.38
CA ALA A 103 -15.87 2.89 5.11
C ALA A 103 -14.73 2.42 4.20
N LEU A 104 -15.03 2.09 2.95
CA LEU A 104 -14.04 1.67 1.97
C LEU A 104 -13.13 2.84 1.54
N ILE A 105 -13.67 4.06 1.43
CA ILE A 105 -12.86 5.28 1.21
C ILE A 105 -11.84 5.46 2.34
N ARG A 106 -12.27 5.33 3.60
CA ARG A 106 -11.37 5.42 4.76
C ARG A 106 -10.32 4.31 4.75
N ALA A 107 -10.70 3.08 4.40
CA ALA A 107 -9.77 1.95 4.31
C ALA A 107 -8.70 2.20 3.23
N ALA A 108 -9.09 2.65 2.04
CA ALA A 108 -8.18 2.98 0.95
C ALA A 108 -7.21 4.12 1.34
N ALA A 109 -7.74 5.19 1.93
CA ALA A 109 -6.96 6.32 2.39
C ALA A 109 -5.99 5.94 3.51
N GLY A 110 -6.45 5.13 4.48
CA GLY A 110 -5.62 4.61 5.55
C GLY A 110 -4.49 3.71 5.04
N ALA A 111 -4.79 2.84 4.10
CA ALA A 111 -3.79 1.96 3.48
C ALA A 111 -2.73 2.75 2.70
N ALA A 112 -3.11 3.79 1.96
CA ALA A 112 -2.18 4.65 1.24
C ALA A 112 -1.25 5.44 2.19
N SER A 113 -1.80 6.05 3.23
CA SER A 113 -1.01 6.77 4.22
C SER A 113 -0.11 5.84 5.04
N TYR A 114 -0.57 4.63 5.35
CA TYR A 114 0.25 3.63 6.02
C TYR A 114 1.40 3.13 5.13
N ALA A 115 1.17 2.91 3.84
CA ALA A 115 2.24 2.58 2.90
C ALA A 115 3.30 3.70 2.80
N ALA A 116 2.89 4.97 2.85
CA ALA A 116 3.81 6.10 2.92
C ALA A 116 4.63 6.10 4.21
N TYR A 117 4.03 5.76 5.35
CA TYR A 117 4.75 5.58 6.61
C TYR A 117 5.78 4.46 6.54
N GLN A 118 5.40 3.29 6.03
CA GLN A 118 6.30 2.17 5.82
C GLN A 118 7.49 2.54 4.91
N ALA A 119 7.24 3.27 3.82
CA ALA A 119 8.29 3.76 2.93
C ALA A 119 9.24 4.75 3.63
N ARG A 120 8.69 5.65 4.46
CA ARG A 120 9.49 6.57 5.28
C ARG A 120 10.40 5.82 6.26
N LEU A 121 9.88 4.78 6.91
CA LEU A 121 10.69 3.92 7.80
C LEU A 121 11.85 3.25 7.03
N ALA A 122 11.56 2.70 5.85
CA ALA A 122 12.57 2.05 5.02
C ALA A 122 13.67 3.03 4.61
N HIS A 123 13.30 4.25 4.18
CA HIS A 123 14.28 5.30 3.87
C HIS A 123 15.12 5.70 5.07
N ALA A 124 14.50 5.93 6.22
CA ALA A 124 15.20 6.34 7.45
C ALA A 124 16.13 5.24 7.99
N ALA A 125 15.80 3.98 7.76
CA ALA A 125 16.65 2.83 8.08
C ALA A 125 17.79 2.60 7.06
N GLY A 126 17.84 3.37 5.97
CA GLY A 126 18.83 3.19 4.90
C GLY A 126 18.59 1.94 4.04
N ALA A 127 17.35 1.47 3.96
CA ALA A 127 17.01 0.29 3.20
C ALA A 127 17.27 0.47 1.70
N PRO A 128 17.64 -0.60 0.97
CA PRO A 128 17.89 -0.53 -0.46
C PRO A 128 16.58 -0.25 -1.24
N ALA A 129 16.71 0.30 -2.45
CA ALA A 129 15.56 0.60 -3.31
C ALA A 129 14.69 -0.62 -3.65
N SER A 130 15.21 -1.84 -3.50
CA SER A 130 14.49 -3.10 -3.66
C SER A 130 13.64 -3.48 -2.45
N HIS A 131 13.70 -2.73 -1.36
CA HIS A 131 12.97 -3.02 -0.11
C HIS A 131 11.45 -3.14 -0.37
N PRO A 132 10.75 -4.15 0.21
CA PRO A 132 9.35 -4.41 -0.07
C PRO A 132 8.44 -3.20 0.16
N PHE A 133 8.64 -2.41 1.21
CA PHE A 133 7.80 -1.25 1.47
C PHE A 133 8.00 -0.10 0.46
N LEU A 134 9.20 0.03 -0.11
CA LEU A 134 9.43 0.98 -1.20
C LEU A 134 8.74 0.54 -2.49
N ARG A 135 8.74 -0.77 -2.78
CA ARG A 135 8.00 -1.36 -3.91
C ARG A 135 6.49 -1.25 -3.74
N LYS A 136 5.97 -1.55 -2.55
CA LYS A 136 4.56 -1.34 -2.23
C LYS A 136 4.14 0.12 -2.45
N TYR A 137 4.93 1.07 -1.94
CA TYR A 137 4.63 2.48 -2.10
C TYR A 137 4.70 2.95 -3.56
N ALA A 138 5.62 2.39 -4.36
CA ALA A 138 5.68 2.64 -5.80
C ALA A 138 4.38 2.25 -6.52
N LEU A 139 3.75 1.14 -6.14
CA LEU A 139 2.44 0.74 -6.68
C LEU A 139 1.36 1.78 -6.37
N TYR A 140 1.31 2.31 -5.14
CA TYR A 140 0.39 3.41 -4.80
C TYR A 140 0.67 4.67 -5.61
N CYS A 141 1.93 5.03 -5.82
CA CYS A 141 2.33 6.16 -6.66
C CYS A 141 1.95 5.96 -8.13
N GLY A 142 1.90 4.71 -8.59
CA GLY A 142 1.43 4.31 -9.91
C GLY A 142 -0.09 4.27 -10.06
N GLY A 143 -0.84 4.58 -9.01
CA GLY A 143 -2.31 4.62 -9.04
C GLY A 143 -2.99 3.33 -8.64
N ARG A 144 -2.26 2.35 -8.12
CA ARG A 144 -2.76 1.04 -7.67
C ARG A 144 -3.08 1.03 -6.18
N TRP A 145 -3.90 0.08 -5.78
CA TRP A 145 -4.13 -0.26 -4.39
C TRP A 145 -3.78 -1.72 -4.11
N PRO A 146 -2.57 -2.01 -3.55
CA PRO A 146 -2.23 -3.33 -3.03
C PRO A 146 -3.11 -3.66 -1.83
N LEU A 147 -3.96 -4.68 -1.98
CA LEU A 147 -4.93 -5.10 -0.97
C LEU A 147 -4.37 -6.18 -0.03
N GLY A 148 -3.28 -6.84 -0.45
CA GLY A 148 -2.66 -7.94 0.29
C GLY A 148 -3.06 -9.31 -0.24
N VAL A 149 -2.73 -10.37 0.53
CA VAL A 149 -3.08 -11.74 0.15
C VAL A 149 -4.49 -12.06 0.66
N TYR A 150 -5.35 -12.45 -0.26
CA TYR A 150 -6.73 -12.86 -0.03
C TYR A 150 -7.04 -14.13 -0.84
N GLU A 151 -7.61 -15.13 -0.20
CA GLU A 151 -7.91 -16.44 -0.83
C GLU A 151 -6.71 -17.06 -1.57
N GLY A 152 -5.51 -16.95 -0.99
CA GLY A 152 -4.28 -17.49 -1.56
C GLY A 152 -3.73 -16.73 -2.78
N ARG A 153 -4.26 -15.55 -3.10
CA ARG A 153 -3.82 -14.70 -4.20
C ARG A 153 -3.44 -13.32 -3.67
N PHE A 154 -2.45 -12.70 -4.30
CA PHE A 154 -2.17 -11.30 -4.03
C PHE A 154 -3.16 -10.42 -4.80
N ALA A 155 -4.06 -9.79 -4.07
CA ALA A 155 -5.08 -8.91 -4.63
C ALA A 155 -4.51 -7.49 -4.79
N ILE A 156 -4.70 -6.91 -5.97
CA ILE A 156 -4.34 -5.54 -6.29
C ILE A 156 -5.43 -4.90 -7.14
N PHE A 157 -5.85 -3.69 -6.75
CA PHE A 157 -6.89 -2.93 -7.44
C PHE A 157 -6.33 -1.73 -8.13
#